data_986cff7a8a9f0ab396a24b42fda70ad8
#
_entry.id   986cff7a8a9f0ab396a24b42fda70ad8
#
_cell.length_a   1.000
_cell.length_b   1.000
_cell.length_c   1.000
_cell.angle_alpha   90.00
_cell.angle_beta   90.00
_cell.angle_gamma   90.00
#
_symmetry.space_group_name_H-M   'P 1'
#
loop_
_entity.id
_entity.type
_entity.pdbx_description
1 polymer ?
#
loop_
_entity_poly.entity_id
_entity_poly.type
_entity_poly.pdbx_seq_one_letter_code
_entity_poly.pdbx_strand_id
1 'polypeptide(L)'
;PNLCYAGHTDVVPPGNIADWSINPFKPKVINNNLIGRGANDMKSSIACFVSAVSKFLQSNSKFNGSISFLITGDEEGYAINGTKKVVEYLKKKKEKIDFCIVGEPTNPKRLGEMIKIGRRGSLSGTIVITGTQGHIAYPHLSNNPINTLVSICKKLKEKKLDKGNKNFQPSNLEFTSINVDNKAHNVIPARARAQF
;
A
#
# COMPACT_ATOMS: atom_id res chain seq x y z
N PRO A 1 -2.49 -31.91 -3.09
CA PRO A 1 -2.60 -30.46 -3.37
C PRO A 1 -1.89 -29.66 -2.29
N ASN A 2 -1.41 -28.45 -2.66
CA ASN A 2 -0.79 -27.52 -1.75
C ASN A 2 -1.70 -26.29 -1.56
N LEU A 3 -2.12 -26.05 -0.32
CA LEU A 3 -2.79 -24.81 0.10
C LEU A 3 -1.74 -23.87 0.67
N CYS A 4 -1.52 -22.74 0.00
CA CYS A 4 -0.60 -21.69 0.46
C CYS A 4 -1.39 -20.56 1.15
N TYR A 5 -0.92 -20.13 2.30
CA TYR A 5 -1.31 -18.85 2.87
C TYR A 5 -0.23 -17.81 2.60
N ALA A 6 -0.60 -16.69 1.99
CA ALA A 6 0.31 -15.60 1.71
C ALA A 6 0.03 -14.37 2.58
N GLY A 7 1.08 -13.77 3.09
CA GLY A 7 1.00 -12.58 3.93
C GLY A 7 2.36 -11.88 4.06
N HIS A 8 2.34 -10.72 4.74
CA HIS A 8 3.52 -9.93 4.99
C HIS A 8 3.66 -9.51 6.46
N THR A 9 4.88 -9.18 6.87
CA THR A 9 5.20 -8.78 8.25
C THR A 9 5.69 -7.34 8.37
N ASP A 10 6.05 -6.71 7.26
CA ASP A 10 6.33 -5.29 7.20
C ASP A 10 5.05 -4.47 7.33
N VAL A 11 5.20 -3.18 7.59
CA VAL A 11 4.08 -2.28 7.87
C VAL A 11 4.37 -0.90 7.32
N VAL A 12 3.33 -0.17 6.90
CA VAL A 12 3.46 1.24 6.52
C VAL A 12 3.89 2.11 7.72
N PRO A 13 4.51 3.27 7.50
CA PRO A 13 4.80 4.23 8.56
C PRO A 13 3.55 4.56 9.39
N PRO A 14 3.69 4.79 10.71
CA PRO A 14 2.55 5.02 11.59
C PRO A 14 1.83 6.37 11.36
N GLY A 15 2.41 7.27 10.58
CA GLY A 15 1.98 8.65 10.51
C GLY A 15 2.46 9.44 11.74
N ASN A 16 1.70 10.44 12.14
CA ASN A 16 2.02 11.18 13.34
C ASN A 16 1.70 10.34 14.59
N ILE A 17 2.73 10.05 15.39
CA ILE A 17 2.58 9.22 16.60
C ILE A 17 1.64 9.87 17.65
N ALA A 18 1.53 11.20 17.66
CA ALA A 18 0.63 11.90 18.55
C ALA A 18 -0.87 11.63 18.28
N ASP A 19 -1.23 11.15 17.09
CA ASP A 19 -2.60 10.81 16.72
C ASP A 19 -3.03 9.42 17.21
N TRP A 20 -2.09 8.66 17.79
CA TRP A 20 -2.36 7.34 18.33
C TRP A 20 -2.72 7.41 19.83
N SER A 21 -3.75 6.66 20.23
CA SER A 21 -4.11 6.50 21.65
C SER A 21 -3.08 5.73 22.48
N ILE A 22 -2.18 4.99 21.80
CA ILE A 22 -1.05 4.24 22.40
C ILE A 22 0.15 4.31 21.45
N ASN A 23 1.32 3.90 21.91
CA ASN A 23 2.45 3.72 21.02
C ASN A 23 2.13 2.63 19.96
N PRO A 24 2.13 2.93 18.65
CA PRO A 24 1.74 2.00 17.59
C PRO A 24 2.58 0.73 17.52
N PHE A 25 3.82 0.77 18.02
CA PHE A 25 4.75 -0.38 18.05
C PHE A 25 4.81 -1.11 19.41
N LYS A 26 3.93 -0.71 20.36
CA LYS A 26 3.71 -1.42 21.63
C LYS A 26 2.22 -1.77 21.73
N PRO A 27 1.77 -2.82 21.02
CA PRO A 27 0.34 -3.10 20.88
C PRO A 27 -0.30 -3.45 22.23
N LYS A 28 -1.57 -3.08 22.38
CA LYS A 28 -2.38 -3.37 23.57
C LYS A 28 -3.78 -3.82 23.17
N VAL A 29 -4.38 -4.65 24.02
CA VAL A 29 -5.80 -4.97 23.92
C VAL A 29 -6.59 -3.96 24.76
N ILE A 30 -7.47 -3.22 24.13
CA ILE A 30 -8.34 -2.21 24.76
C ILE A 30 -9.76 -2.47 24.28
N ASN A 31 -10.70 -2.66 25.20
CA ASN A 31 -12.10 -2.95 24.88
C ASN A 31 -12.27 -4.08 23.85
N ASN A 32 -11.57 -5.19 24.05
CA ASN A 32 -11.51 -6.35 23.15
C ASN A 32 -10.92 -6.09 21.76
N ASN A 33 -10.32 -4.94 21.51
CA ASN A 33 -9.66 -4.62 20.26
C ASN A 33 -8.14 -4.62 20.44
N LEU A 34 -7.42 -5.33 19.59
CA LEU A 34 -5.97 -5.25 19.50
C LEU A 34 -5.59 -3.99 18.71
N ILE A 35 -5.02 -3.01 19.39
CA ILE A 35 -4.59 -1.74 18.79
C ILE A 35 -3.08 -1.77 18.58
N GLY A 36 -2.62 -1.47 17.36
CA GLY A 36 -1.21 -1.39 16.99
C GLY A 36 -1.01 -1.37 15.49
N ARG A 37 0.10 -0.80 15.03
CA ARG A 37 0.45 -0.80 13.61
C ARG A 37 0.74 -2.25 13.16
N GLY A 38 0.11 -2.68 12.05
CA GLY A 38 0.22 -4.05 11.54
C GLY A 38 -0.71 -5.05 12.24
N ALA A 39 -1.54 -4.64 13.21
CA ALA A 39 -2.49 -5.55 13.83
C ALA A 39 -3.57 -5.99 12.82
N ASN A 40 -4.23 -5.06 12.16
CA ASN A 40 -5.25 -5.37 11.15
C ASN A 40 -4.63 -5.76 9.80
N ASP A 41 -3.57 -5.09 9.39
CA ASP A 41 -2.82 -5.28 8.16
C ASP A 41 -1.37 -5.60 8.50
N MET A 42 -0.97 -6.93 8.40
CA MET A 42 -1.93 -8.06 8.36
C MET A 42 -1.53 -9.16 9.36
N LYS A 43 -0.77 -8.83 10.42
CA LYS A 43 -0.19 -9.82 11.35
C LYS A 43 -1.25 -10.65 12.09
N SER A 44 -2.43 -10.07 12.39
CA SER A 44 -3.51 -10.83 13.04
C SER A 44 -4.03 -11.95 12.14
N SER A 45 -4.14 -11.73 10.84
CA SER A 45 -4.61 -12.77 9.94
C SER A 45 -3.60 -13.90 9.78
N ILE A 46 -2.29 -13.60 9.81
CA ILE A 46 -1.24 -14.63 9.89
C ILE A 46 -1.42 -15.48 11.17
N ALA A 47 -1.57 -14.84 12.32
CA ALA A 47 -1.76 -15.53 13.59
C ALA A 47 -3.03 -16.39 13.62
N CYS A 48 -4.13 -15.89 13.04
CA CYS A 48 -5.37 -16.65 12.90
C CYS A 48 -5.19 -17.89 12.02
N PHE A 49 -4.49 -17.76 10.89
CA PHE A 49 -4.25 -18.90 10.01
C PHE A 49 -3.33 -19.94 10.66
N VAL A 50 -2.26 -19.51 11.36
CA VAL A 50 -1.41 -20.41 12.15
C VAL A 50 -2.23 -21.18 13.19
N SER A 51 -3.12 -20.50 13.93
CA SER A 51 -4.01 -21.13 14.90
C SER A 51 -4.97 -22.13 14.26
N ALA A 52 -5.55 -21.77 13.10
CA ALA A 52 -6.43 -22.66 12.35
C ALA A 52 -5.72 -23.92 11.87
N VAL A 53 -4.50 -23.78 11.32
CA VAL A 53 -3.67 -24.91 10.90
C VAL A 53 -3.29 -25.79 12.08
N SER A 54 -2.90 -25.21 13.22
CA SER A 54 -2.59 -25.96 14.43
C SER A 54 -3.77 -26.82 14.88
N LYS A 55 -4.98 -26.24 14.95
CA LYS A 55 -6.21 -26.99 15.29
C LYS A 55 -6.53 -28.07 14.28
N PHE A 56 -6.38 -27.77 12.99
CA PHE A 56 -6.61 -28.75 11.92
C PHE A 56 -5.69 -29.96 12.07
N LEU A 57 -4.40 -29.75 12.31
CA LEU A 57 -3.41 -30.82 12.47
C LEU A 57 -3.64 -31.66 13.71
N GLN A 58 -4.13 -31.06 14.81
CA GLN A 58 -4.52 -31.82 16.01
C GLN A 58 -5.64 -32.81 15.76
N SER A 59 -6.60 -32.43 14.90
CA SER A 59 -7.76 -33.28 14.56
C SER A 59 -7.52 -34.18 13.34
N ASN A 60 -6.50 -33.89 12.53
CA ASN A 60 -6.22 -34.58 11.27
C ASN A 60 -4.74 -34.92 11.17
N SER A 61 -4.30 -35.92 11.91
CA SER A 61 -2.89 -36.36 11.91
C SER A 61 -2.40 -36.89 10.56
N LYS A 62 -3.34 -37.32 9.68
CA LYS A 62 -3.04 -37.75 8.31
C LYS A 62 -3.99 -37.03 7.35
N PHE A 63 -3.46 -36.28 6.42
CA PHE A 63 -4.22 -35.68 5.31
C PHE A 63 -3.39 -35.76 4.01
N ASN A 64 -4.08 -35.79 2.89
CA ASN A 64 -3.42 -35.89 1.58
C ASN A 64 -3.22 -34.49 1.01
N GLY A 65 -2.04 -33.93 1.22
CA GLY A 65 -1.67 -32.60 0.73
C GLY A 65 -0.60 -31.94 1.60
N SER A 66 -0.39 -30.65 1.34
CA SER A 66 0.49 -29.80 2.13
C SER A 66 -0.14 -28.44 2.39
N ILE A 67 0.24 -27.84 3.51
CA ILE A 67 -0.10 -26.46 3.85
C ILE A 67 1.21 -25.69 3.93
N SER A 68 1.30 -24.62 3.19
CA SER A 68 2.51 -23.77 3.13
C SER A 68 2.21 -22.33 3.51
N PHE A 69 3.24 -21.64 4.01
CA PHE A 69 3.19 -20.23 4.34
C PHE A 69 4.19 -19.48 3.47
N LEU A 70 3.71 -18.49 2.73
CA LEU A 70 4.53 -17.55 1.99
C LEU A 70 4.47 -16.22 2.74
N ILE A 71 5.49 -15.94 3.54
CA ILE A 71 5.56 -14.75 4.37
C ILE A 71 6.69 -13.86 3.88
N THR A 72 6.39 -12.60 3.60
CA THR A 72 7.36 -11.62 3.09
C THR A 72 7.50 -10.43 4.03
N GLY A 73 8.55 -9.64 3.85
CA GLY A 73 8.86 -8.45 4.63
C GLY A 73 9.09 -7.21 3.76
N ASP A 74 8.59 -7.21 2.52
CA ASP A 74 8.66 -6.08 1.58
C ASP A 74 7.42 -6.11 0.67
N GLU A 75 6.23 -5.96 1.30
CA GLU A 75 4.96 -5.80 0.58
C GLU A 75 4.54 -4.34 0.55
N GLU A 76 4.65 -3.65 1.69
CA GLU A 76 4.19 -2.28 1.91
C GLU A 76 5.17 -1.21 1.39
N GLY A 77 6.38 -1.62 1.03
CA GLY A 77 7.42 -0.75 0.50
C GLY A 77 7.48 -0.77 -1.03
N TYR A 78 8.70 -0.90 -1.56
CA TYR A 78 8.92 -0.99 -3.01
C TYR A 78 8.57 -2.34 -3.60
N ALA A 79 8.27 -3.35 -2.80
CA ALA A 79 7.93 -4.72 -3.19
C ALA A 79 8.99 -5.40 -4.09
N ILE A 80 10.25 -4.96 -4.00
CA ILE A 80 11.37 -5.47 -4.82
C ILE A 80 11.80 -6.86 -4.34
N ASN A 81 11.84 -7.04 -3.00
CA ASN A 81 12.30 -8.28 -2.34
C ASN A 81 11.15 -9.06 -1.69
N GLY A 82 9.92 -8.77 -2.08
CA GLY A 82 8.70 -9.35 -1.54
C GLY A 82 8.22 -10.60 -2.31
N THR A 83 6.91 -10.75 -2.35
CA THR A 83 6.18 -11.91 -2.90
C THR A 83 6.63 -12.30 -4.31
N LYS A 84 6.90 -11.33 -5.18
CA LYS A 84 7.35 -11.61 -6.56
C LYS A 84 8.60 -12.48 -6.61
N LYS A 85 9.64 -12.13 -5.82
CA LYS A 85 10.90 -12.92 -5.77
C LYS A 85 10.68 -14.32 -5.21
N VAL A 86 9.83 -14.46 -4.19
CA VAL A 86 9.51 -15.77 -3.63
C VAL A 86 8.79 -16.63 -4.66
N VAL A 87 7.81 -16.10 -5.37
CA VAL A 87 7.09 -16.83 -6.43
C VAL A 87 8.03 -17.22 -7.58
N GLU A 88 8.94 -16.33 -8.00
CA GLU A 88 9.97 -16.64 -9.00
C GLU A 88 10.91 -17.76 -8.53
N TYR A 89 11.28 -17.76 -7.26
CA TYR A 89 12.09 -18.83 -6.65
C TYR A 89 11.34 -20.16 -6.63
N LEU A 90 10.10 -20.18 -6.17
CA LEU A 90 9.26 -21.38 -6.16
C LEU A 90 9.08 -21.96 -7.57
N LYS A 91 8.85 -21.10 -8.57
CA LYS A 91 8.79 -21.51 -9.98
C LYS A 91 10.08 -22.17 -10.45
N LYS A 92 11.25 -21.62 -10.09
CA LYS A 92 12.56 -22.23 -10.41
C LYS A 92 12.74 -23.59 -9.73
N LYS A 93 12.21 -23.75 -8.52
CA LYS A 93 12.23 -25.02 -7.76
C LYS A 93 11.15 -26.00 -8.22
N LYS A 94 10.30 -25.62 -9.18
CA LYS A 94 9.14 -26.41 -9.64
C LYS A 94 8.14 -26.74 -8.51
N GLU A 95 8.14 -25.93 -7.47
CA GLU A 95 7.14 -26.02 -6.39
C GLU A 95 5.81 -25.51 -6.89
N LYS A 96 4.76 -26.30 -6.67
CA LYS A 96 3.41 -25.99 -7.12
C LYS A 96 2.54 -25.54 -5.96
N ILE A 97 1.90 -24.39 -6.12
CA ILE A 97 0.80 -23.93 -5.27
C ILE A 97 -0.49 -24.20 -6.03
N ASP A 98 -1.38 -25.04 -5.49
CA ASP A 98 -2.67 -25.33 -6.11
C ASP A 98 -3.73 -24.30 -5.71
N PHE A 99 -3.71 -23.83 -4.46
CA PHE A 99 -4.62 -22.82 -3.93
C PHE A 99 -3.85 -21.83 -3.08
N CYS A 100 -4.23 -20.56 -3.14
CA CYS A 100 -3.62 -19.52 -2.33
C CYS A 100 -4.69 -18.65 -1.65
N ILE A 101 -4.56 -18.47 -0.34
CA ILE A 101 -5.31 -17.50 0.44
C ILE A 101 -4.37 -16.36 0.78
N VAL A 102 -4.74 -15.13 0.39
CA VAL A 102 -4.04 -13.91 0.76
C VAL A 102 -4.80 -13.26 1.90
N GLY A 103 -4.17 -13.16 3.07
CA GLY A 103 -4.82 -12.79 4.32
C GLY A 103 -5.06 -11.30 4.55
N GLU A 104 -5.11 -10.50 3.50
CA GLU A 104 -5.32 -9.05 3.56
C GLU A 104 -6.70 -8.66 4.10
N PRO A 105 -6.84 -7.53 4.80
CA PRO A 105 -8.12 -7.04 5.31
C PRO A 105 -9.02 -6.57 4.16
N THR A 106 -10.04 -7.36 3.86
CA THR A 106 -10.94 -7.10 2.72
C THR A 106 -12.38 -6.86 3.11
N ASN A 107 -12.75 -7.18 4.36
CA ASN A 107 -14.13 -7.14 4.83
C ASN A 107 -14.49 -5.74 5.37
N PRO A 108 -15.44 -5.00 4.75
CA PRO A 108 -15.73 -3.63 5.17
C PRO A 108 -16.52 -3.55 6.49
N LYS A 109 -17.40 -4.52 6.80
CA LYS A 109 -18.29 -4.46 7.97
C LYS A 109 -18.25 -5.73 8.81
N ARG A 110 -18.35 -6.91 8.18
CA ARG A 110 -18.44 -8.21 8.86
C ARG A 110 -17.36 -9.15 8.33
N LEU A 111 -16.76 -9.90 9.24
CA LEU A 111 -15.80 -10.93 8.87
C LEU A 111 -16.47 -11.99 7.96
N GLY A 112 -15.83 -12.32 6.84
CA GLY A 112 -16.30 -13.31 5.88
C GLY A 112 -17.37 -12.82 4.89
N GLU A 113 -17.73 -11.53 4.89
CA GLU A 113 -18.74 -11.02 3.95
C GLU A 113 -18.21 -10.78 2.54
N MET A 114 -16.89 -10.64 2.39
CA MET A 114 -16.27 -10.36 1.10
C MET A 114 -14.94 -11.06 0.93
N ILE A 115 -14.72 -11.63 -0.25
CA ILE A 115 -13.41 -12.04 -0.75
C ILE A 115 -13.12 -11.34 -2.07
N LYS A 116 -11.87 -10.93 -2.27
CA LYS A 116 -11.42 -10.35 -3.53
C LYS A 116 -10.91 -11.47 -4.44
N ILE A 117 -11.45 -11.57 -5.64
CA ILE A 117 -11.06 -12.55 -6.67
C ILE A 117 -10.23 -11.91 -7.79
N GLY A 118 -9.92 -10.61 -7.68
CA GLY A 118 -9.10 -9.84 -8.62
C GLY A 118 -8.71 -8.49 -8.04
N ARG A 119 -7.72 -7.86 -8.65
CA ARG A 119 -7.18 -6.54 -8.22
C ARG A 119 -7.00 -5.64 -9.42
N ARG A 120 -7.07 -4.33 -9.18
CA ARG A 120 -6.68 -3.30 -10.15
C ARG A 120 -5.18 -3.08 -10.11
N GLY A 121 -4.61 -2.52 -11.20
CA GLY A 121 -3.25 -2.00 -11.19
C GLY A 121 -3.15 -0.71 -10.37
N SER A 122 -1.94 -0.40 -9.92
CA SER A 122 -1.58 0.87 -9.28
C SER A 122 -0.32 1.41 -9.95
N LEU A 123 -0.27 2.72 -10.12
CA LEU A 123 0.88 3.44 -10.66
C LEU A 123 1.12 4.68 -9.81
N SER A 124 2.33 4.81 -9.28
CA SER A 124 2.77 6.02 -8.58
C SER A 124 3.78 6.77 -9.42
N GLY A 125 3.76 8.08 -9.34
CA GLY A 125 4.68 8.92 -10.08
C GLY A 125 4.95 10.25 -9.39
N THR A 126 6.01 10.93 -9.87
CA THR A 126 6.38 12.26 -9.41
C THR A 126 6.47 13.22 -10.60
N ILE A 127 5.75 14.32 -10.50
CA ILE A 127 5.86 15.44 -11.42
C ILE A 127 6.85 16.44 -10.80
N VAL A 128 7.85 16.83 -11.56
CA VAL A 128 8.82 17.86 -11.16
C VAL A 128 8.80 18.98 -12.19
N ILE A 129 8.52 20.19 -11.74
CA ILE A 129 8.59 21.39 -12.58
C ILE A 129 9.79 22.20 -12.15
N THR A 130 10.65 22.52 -13.09
CA THR A 130 11.79 23.40 -12.91
C THR A 130 11.48 24.75 -13.55
N GLY A 131 11.69 25.82 -12.80
CA GLY A 131 11.52 27.18 -13.25
C GLY A 131 12.79 28.02 -13.02
N THR A 132 12.64 29.34 -12.99
CA THR A 132 13.72 30.26 -12.70
C THR A 132 13.39 31.02 -11.40
N GLN A 133 14.26 30.89 -10.42
CA GLN A 133 14.13 31.58 -9.13
C GLN A 133 14.25 33.09 -9.33
N GLY A 134 13.48 33.85 -8.54
CA GLY A 134 13.56 35.30 -8.56
C GLY A 134 12.84 35.98 -7.40
N HIS A 135 13.00 37.28 -7.27
CA HIS A 135 12.27 38.08 -6.29
C HIS A 135 10.82 38.32 -6.76
N ILE A 136 9.83 38.16 -5.87
CA ILE A 136 8.41 38.31 -6.23
C ILE A 136 8.04 39.68 -6.77
N ALA A 137 8.80 40.72 -6.45
CA ALA A 137 8.59 42.08 -6.99
C ALA A 137 8.97 42.19 -8.47
N TYR A 138 9.74 41.25 -9.01
CA TYR A 138 10.20 41.23 -10.39
C TYR A 138 9.83 39.93 -11.10
N PRO A 139 8.53 39.57 -11.19
CA PRO A 139 8.10 38.28 -11.70
C PRO A 139 8.47 38.06 -13.17
N HIS A 140 8.66 39.14 -13.94
CA HIS A 140 9.08 39.11 -15.34
C HIS A 140 10.53 38.62 -15.55
N LEU A 141 11.35 38.58 -14.49
CA LEU A 141 12.73 38.06 -14.49
C LEU A 141 12.80 36.60 -14.00
N SER A 142 11.66 35.98 -13.71
CA SER A 142 11.58 34.64 -13.15
C SER A 142 10.54 33.80 -13.89
N ASN A 143 10.54 32.47 -13.64
CA ASN A 143 9.53 31.56 -14.10
C ASN A 143 9.05 30.72 -12.92
N ASN A 144 7.82 30.97 -12.47
CA ASN A 144 7.29 30.32 -11.27
C ASN A 144 6.81 28.90 -11.58
N PRO A 145 7.49 27.85 -11.10
CA PRO A 145 7.10 26.46 -11.36
C PRO A 145 5.81 26.05 -10.65
N ILE A 146 5.41 26.77 -9.59
CA ILE A 146 4.16 26.47 -8.85
C ILE A 146 2.96 26.68 -9.77
N ASN A 147 2.90 27.76 -10.53
CA ASN A 147 1.79 28.08 -11.42
C ASN A 147 1.60 26.97 -12.47
N THR A 148 2.70 26.49 -13.03
CA THR A 148 2.69 25.38 -14.02
C THR A 148 2.26 24.09 -13.37
N LEU A 149 2.79 23.77 -12.16
CA LEU A 149 2.44 22.55 -11.43
C LEU A 149 0.94 22.50 -11.11
N VAL A 150 0.38 23.60 -10.58
CA VAL A 150 -1.06 23.70 -10.25
C VAL A 150 -1.92 23.49 -11.50
N SER A 151 -1.55 24.11 -12.63
CA SER A 151 -2.27 23.93 -13.89
C SER A 151 -2.24 22.47 -14.38
N ILE A 152 -1.09 21.80 -14.28
CA ILE A 152 -0.94 20.39 -14.65
C ILE A 152 -1.78 19.51 -13.73
N CYS A 153 -1.68 19.70 -12.41
CA CYS A 153 -2.45 18.93 -11.43
C CYS A 153 -3.96 19.07 -11.68
N LYS A 154 -4.46 20.29 -11.94
CA LYS A 154 -5.86 20.53 -12.27
C LYS A 154 -6.29 19.74 -13.52
N LYS A 155 -5.55 19.86 -14.63
CA LYS A 155 -5.85 19.16 -15.88
C LYS A 155 -5.85 17.64 -15.70
N LEU A 156 -4.95 17.10 -14.92
CA LEU A 156 -4.88 15.66 -14.64
C LEU A 156 -6.07 15.18 -13.81
N LYS A 157 -6.50 15.94 -12.82
CA LYS A 157 -7.69 15.61 -12.00
C LYS A 157 -8.99 15.65 -12.82
N GLU A 158 -9.10 16.54 -13.77
CA GLU A 158 -10.28 16.68 -14.62
C GLU A 158 -10.35 15.60 -15.70
N LYS A 159 -9.25 14.89 -15.97
CA LYS A 159 -9.18 13.88 -17.03
C LYS A 159 -9.88 12.59 -16.63
N LYS A 160 -10.89 12.18 -17.41
CA LYS A 160 -11.45 10.83 -17.31
C LYS A 160 -10.45 9.83 -17.91
N LEU A 161 -9.95 8.90 -17.10
CA LEU A 161 -8.98 7.90 -17.53
C LEU A 161 -9.64 6.74 -18.28
N ASP A 162 -10.77 6.23 -17.74
CA ASP A 162 -11.58 5.17 -18.35
C ASP A 162 -13.02 5.20 -17.79
N LYS A 163 -13.82 4.21 -18.16
CA LYS A 163 -15.20 4.05 -17.68
C LYS A 163 -15.36 2.95 -16.63
N GLY A 164 -14.26 2.26 -16.27
CA GLY A 164 -14.35 1.05 -15.47
C GLY A 164 -14.96 -0.12 -16.25
N ASN A 165 -15.38 -1.14 -15.52
CA ASN A 165 -16.06 -2.30 -16.08
C ASN A 165 -17.04 -2.91 -15.04
N LYS A 166 -17.68 -4.05 -15.38
CA LYS A 166 -18.66 -4.71 -14.50
C LYS A 166 -18.14 -5.08 -13.10
N ASN A 167 -16.82 -5.21 -12.94
CA ASN A 167 -16.18 -5.65 -11.68
C ASN A 167 -15.46 -4.51 -10.96
N PHE A 168 -15.08 -3.45 -11.69
CA PHE A 168 -14.24 -2.37 -11.15
C PHE A 168 -14.77 -1.00 -11.55
N GLN A 169 -14.71 -0.09 -10.59
CA GLN A 169 -14.96 1.33 -10.83
C GLN A 169 -13.93 1.92 -11.80
N PRO A 170 -14.21 3.10 -12.42
CA PRO A 170 -13.23 3.80 -13.22
C PRO A 170 -11.91 4.02 -12.51
N SER A 171 -10.81 4.03 -13.26
CA SER A 171 -9.50 4.43 -12.74
C SER A 171 -9.55 5.88 -12.27
N ASN A 172 -8.89 6.16 -11.15
CA ASN A 172 -8.76 7.50 -10.60
C ASN A 172 -7.29 7.88 -10.44
N LEU A 173 -7.03 9.17 -10.36
CA LEU A 173 -5.72 9.73 -10.04
C LEU A 173 -5.87 10.61 -8.81
N GLU A 174 -5.05 10.36 -7.78
CA GLU A 174 -5.01 11.17 -6.58
C GLU A 174 -3.60 11.69 -6.32
N PHE A 175 -3.50 13.00 -6.01
CA PHE A 175 -2.24 13.58 -5.57
C PHE A 175 -2.07 13.33 -4.07
N THR A 176 -0.92 12.77 -3.71
CA THR A 176 -0.61 12.40 -2.32
C THR A 176 0.30 13.40 -1.62
N SER A 177 1.04 14.21 -2.40
CA SER A 177 1.79 15.34 -1.86
C SER A 177 2.05 16.43 -2.89
N ILE A 178 2.17 17.68 -2.43
CA ILE A 178 2.71 18.81 -3.18
C ILE A 178 3.79 19.43 -2.32
N ASN A 179 4.99 19.61 -2.89
CA ASN A 179 6.16 20.07 -2.15
C ASN A 179 6.92 21.15 -2.92
N VAL A 180 7.31 22.20 -2.19
CA VAL A 180 8.14 23.29 -2.70
C VAL A 180 9.19 23.59 -1.66
N ASP A 181 10.47 23.38 -1.99
CA ASP A 181 11.59 23.62 -1.08
C ASP A 181 11.89 25.13 -1.03
N ASN A 182 10.95 25.92 -0.51
CA ASN A 182 11.07 27.37 -0.38
C ASN A 182 10.62 27.82 1.02
N LYS A 183 11.54 28.47 1.74
CA LYS A 183 11.28 29.00 3.09
C LYS A 183 11.12 30.52 3.10
N ALA A 184 11.39 31.21 1.98
CA ALA A 184 11.35 32.67 1.88
C ALA A 184 10.05 33.13 1.21
N HIS A 185 9.32 34.03 1.85
CA HIS A 185 8.03 34.52 1.34
C HIS A 185 8.16 35.46 0.13
N ASN A 186 9.33 36.10 -0.07
CA ASN A 186 9.60 37.04 -1.12
C ASN A 186 10.40 36.45 -2.29
N VAL A 187 10.52 35.12 -2.37
CA VAL A 187 11.28 34.44 -3.41
C VAL A 187 10.37 33.48 -4.19
N ILE A 188 10.37 33.60 -5.50
CA ILE A 188 9.80 32.61 -6.42
C ILE A 188 10.74 31.40 -6.46
N PRO A 189 10.30 30.15 -6.20
CA PRO A 189 11.18 29.00 -6.13
C PRO A 189 11.70 28.58 -7.51
N ALA A 190 12.81 27.85 -7.52
CA ALA A 190 13.34 27.23 -8.74
C ALA A 190 12.68 25.92 -9.11
N ARG A 191 12.01 25.25 -8.15
CA ARG A 191 11.43 23.91 -8.36
C ARG A 191 10.16 23.69 -7.53
N ALA A 192 9.21 22.98 -8.11
CA ALA A 192 8.02 22.47 -7.42
C ALA A 192 7.77 21.01 -7.85
N ARG A 193 7.22 20.20 -6.94
CA ARG A 193 6.95 18.78 -7.22
C ARG A 193 5.60 18.33 -6.66
N ALA A 194 4.96 17.37 -7.32
CA ALA A 194 3.79 16.66 -6.82
C ALA A 194 3.96 15.16 -7.00
N GLN A 195 3.39 14.37 -6.09
CA GLN A 195 3.34 12.91 -6.17
C GLN A 195 1.89 12.45 -6.34
N PHE A 196 1.69 11.38 -7.09
CA PHE A 196 0.40 10.76 -7.34
C PHE A 196 0.51 9.24 -7.38
#